data_844c4028d78fb8b9b272d72196ea5803
#
_entry.id   844c4028d78fb8b9b272d72196ea5803
#
_cell.length_a   1.000
_cell.length_b   1.000
_cell.length_c   1.000
_cell.angle_alpha   90.00
_cell.angle_beta   90.00
_cell.angle_gamma   90.00
#
_symmetry.space_group_name_H-M   'P 1'
#
loop_
_entity.id
_entity.type
_entity.pdbx_description
1 polymer ?
#
loop_
_entity_poly.entity_id
_entity_poly.type
_entity_poly.pdbx_seq_one_letter_code
_entity_poly.pdbx_strand_id
1 'polypeptide(L)'
;MQYQGKPEYFARELARLAAEGVRILGGCCGTTPAHIAALRAALDALPGQLPVAAAAPIPTAAKPEVETDDAFLRKLNAGKKVIAIELDSPKDADLTGYLDGARRLQAAGADLLTIADCPIARARMDSSLVACRVHRELGLNVLPHMTCRDRNLNATKALLLGLYAEGVREVLAITGDPIPTAERDEVKNVYQFNSRKLAQYIVSLAGEGREMPSPLTVFGALNLNARNFDVELRRAQEKLQNGMSGFLTQPVLSAQAVVNLKKTRETLGEKAKILAGIMPVVSQRNAIFMENEVNGIHVDAEIIERFAGLDRVQGEELGLEVSVKAAQAAAPYADGFYLMTPFNRIALMERLIARLKDEGIAD
;
A
#
# COMPACT_ATOMS: atom_id res chain seq x y z
N MET A 1 -3.62 -18.11 31.00
CA MET A 1 -4.58 -19.22 30.88
C MET A 1 -3.91 -20.47 31.39
N GLN A 2 -4.48 -21.12 32.43
CA GLN A 2 -4.06 -22.47 32.84
C GLN A 2 -4.93 -23.47 32.10
N TYR A 3 -4.32 -24.29 31.26
CA TYR A 3 -4.99 -25.42 30.63
C TYR A 3 -5.04 -26.59 31.64
N GLN A 4 -6.23 -27.00 32.04
CA GLN A 4 -6.44 -28.03 33.04
C GLN A 4 -6.71 -29.42 32.41
N GLY A 5 -6.09 -29.72 31.29
CA GLY A 5 -6.20 -31.06 30.71
C GLY A 5 -5.52 -32.11 31.60
N LYS A 6 -6.23 -33.19 31.96
CA LYS A 6 -5.62 -34.31 32.73
C LYS A 6 -4.79 -35.20 31.79
N PRO A 7 -3.60 -35.68 32.23
CA PRO A 7 -2.75 -36.56 31.40
C PRO A 7 -3.48 -37.80 30.86
N GLU A 8 -4.38 -38.40 31.65
CA GLU A 8 -5.12 -39.61 31.25
C GLU A 8 -6.16 -39.31 30.14
N TYR A 9 -6.83 -38.16 30.22
CA TYR A 9 -7.75 -37.72 29.18
C TYR A 9 -7.02 -37.46 27.89
N PHE A 10 -5.92 -36.71 27.94
CA PHE A 10 -5.06 -36.41 26.81
C PHE A 10 -4.55 -37.69 26.14
N ALA A 11 -4.02 -38.63 26.93
CA ALA A 11 -3.51 -39.90 26.42
C ALA A 11 -4.58 -40.73 25.71
N ARG A 12 -5.77 -40.84 26.32
CA ARG A 12 -6.88 -41.58 25.74
C ARG A 12 -7.34 -41.03 24.40
N GLU A 13 -7.52 -39.71 24.30
CA GLU A 13 -7.99 -39.11 23.05
C GLU A 13 -6.95 -39.23 21.92
N LEU A 14 -5.67 -39.07 22.23
CA LEU A 14 -4.61 -39.24 21.23
C LEU A 14 -4.39 -40.71 20.85
N ALA A 15 -4.59 -41.66 21.77
CA ALA A 15 -4.55 -43.09 21.43
C ALA A 15 -5.67 -43.49 20.46
N ARG A 16 -6.85 -42.84 20.56
CA ARG A 16 -7.94 -43.05 19.57
C ARG A 16 -7.52 -42.54 18.20
N LEU A 17 -6.88 -41.40 18.10
CA LEU A 17 -6.35 -40.87 16.82
C LEU A 17 -5.26 -41.77 16.25
N ALA A 18 -4.43 -42.38 17.10
CA ALA A 18 -3.44 -43.39 16.64
C ALA A 18 -4.10 -44.61 16.03
N ALA A 19 -5.22 -45.08 16.61
CA ALA A 19 -5.99 -46.19 16.08
C ALA A 19 -6.62 -45.87 14.71
N GLU A 20 -6.92 -44.61 14.43
CA GLU A 20 -7.39 -44.10 13.12
C GLU A 20 -6.24 -43.90 12.11
N GLY A 21 -4.99 -44.19 12.47
CA GLY A 21 -3.84 -44.12 11.57
C GLY A 21 -2.99 -42.85 11.69
N VAL A 22 -3.25 -41.95 12.65
CA VAL A 22 -2.39 -40.80 12.89
C VAL A 22 -1.05 -41.25 13.45
N ARG A 23 0.06 -40.84 12.81
CA ARG A 23 1.44 -41.30 13.14
C ARG A 23 2.26 -40.38 13.96
N ILE A 24 1.98 -39.07 13.92
CA ILE A 24 2.69 -38.08 14.68
C ILE A 24 1.71 -37.48 15.71
N LEU A 25 1.98 -37.73 16.96
CA LEU A 25 1.16 -37.32 18.08
C LEU A 25 1.99 -36.55 19.07
N GLY A 26 1.44 -35.48 19.60
CA GLY A 26 2.14 -34.64 20.54
C GLY A 26 1.20 -33.67 21.23
N GLY A 27 1.75 -32.80 22.05
CA GLY A 27 1.01 -31.78 22.77
C GLY A 27 1.37 -30.37 22.35
N CYS A 28 0.57 -29.41 22.84
CA CYS A 28 0.77 -27.97 22.65
C CYS A 28 0.75 -27.27 24.01
N CYS A 29 0.26 -26.05 24.05
CA CYS A 29 0.20 -25.22 25.25
C CYS A 29 -0.45 -25.95 26.44
N GLY A 30 0.24 -25.97 27.58
CA GLY A 30 -0.22 -26.65 28.81
C GLY A 30 0.13 -28.16 28.90
N THR A 31 0.68 -28.76 27.83
CA THR A 31 1.19 -30.16 27.89
C THR A 31 2.46 -30.21 28.71
N THR A 32 2.53 -31.17 29.62
CA THR A 32 3.67 -31.42 30.53
C THR A 32 4.29 -32.79 30.22
N PRO A 33 5.48 -33.11 30.74
CA PRO A 33 6.09 -34.44 30.60
C PRO A 33 5.17 -35.57 31.06
N ALA A 34 4.30 -35.34 32.08
CA ALA A 34 3.33 -36.33 32.56
C ALA A 34 2.29 -36.69 31.47
N HIS A 35 1.84 -35.73 30.68
CA HIS A 35 0.93 -35.97 29.54
C HIS A 35 1.58 -36.86 28.47
N ILE A 36 2.86 -36.61 28.14
CA ILE A 36 3.59 -37.38 27.17
C ILE A 36 3.86 -38.82 27.69
N ALA A 37 4.20 -38.98 28.95
CA ALA A 37 4.39 -40.28 29.57
C ALA A 37 3.09 -41.09 29.58
N ALA A 38 1.95 -40.49 29.92
CA ALA A 38 0.65 -41.13 29.86
C ALA A 38 0.27 -41.54 28.40
N LEU A 39 0.53 -40.65 27.42
CA LEU A 39 0.31 -40.97 26.03
C LEU A 39 1.17 -42.14 25.58
N ARG A 40 2.46 -42.17 25.93
CA ARG A 40 3.35 -43.26 25.57
C ARG A 40 2.82 -44.59 26.11
N ALA A 41 2.45 -44.63 27.39
CA ALA A 41 1.86 -45.83 28.05
C ALA A 41 0.56 -46.30 27.37
N ALA A 42 -0.30 -45.33 26.94
CA ALA A 42 -1.54 -45.64 26.25
C ALA A 42 -1.29 -46.21 24.83
N LEU A 43 -0.30 -45.72 24.14
CA LEU A 43 0.08 -46.25 22.79
C LEU A 43 0.71 -47.65 22.91
N ASP A 44 1.53 -47.91 23.92
CA ASP A 44 2.15 -49.20 24.15
C ASP A 44 1.12 -50.31 24.55
N ALA A 45 -0.02 -49.88 25.09
CA ALA A 45 -1.13 -50.79 25.44
C ALA A 45 -2.10 -51.08 24.28
N LEU A 46 -1.94 -50.44 23.12
CA LEU A 46 -2.79 -50.72 21.95
C LEU A 46 -2.46 -52.08 21.36
N PRO A 47 -3.46 -52.93 21.08
CA PRO A 47 -3.22 -54.27 20.51
C PRO A 47 -2.84 -54.19 19.01
N GLY A 48 -1.70 -54.79 18.68
CA GLY A 48 -1.31 -55.05 17.29
C GLY A 48 -0.57 -53.89 16.58
N GLN A 49 -0.14 -54.19 15.35
CA GLN A 49 0.42 -53.13 14.48
C GLN A 49 -0.68 -52.15 14.09
N LEU A 50 -0.50 -50.88 14.46
CA LEU A 50 -1.37 -49.81 14.00
C LEU A 50 -1.44 -49.84 12.46
N PRO A 51 -2.63 -49.71 11.86
CA PRO A 51 -2.76 -49.77 10.41
C PRO A 51 -1.84 -48.70 9.75
N VAL A 52 -0.99 -49.17 8.83
CA VAL A 52 -0.22 -48.27 7.99
C VAL A 52 -1.19 -47.78 6.92
N ALA A 53 -1.82 -46.64 7.14
CA ALA A 53 -2.45 -45.93 6.03
C ALA A 53 -1.36 -45.69 4.99
N ALA A 54 -1.47 -46.30 3.80
CA ALA A 54 -0.66 -45.96 2.67
C ALA A 54 -0.89 -44.42 2.49
N ALA A 55 0.15 -43.65 2.73
CA ALA A 55 0.08 -42.22 2.44
C ALA A 55 -0.22 -42.10 0.94
N ALA A 56 -1.46 -41.76 0.62
CA ALA A 56 -1.72 -41.23 -0.71
C ALA A 56 -0.73 -40.08 -0.91
N PRO A 57 0.02 -40.03 -2.02
CA PRO A 57 0.88 -38.90 -2.28
C PRO A 57 -0.01 -37.66 -2.16
N ILE A 58 0.30 -36.79 -1.20
CA ILE A 58 -0.29 -35.46 -1.13
C ILE A 58 0.02 -34.87 -2.50
N PRO A 59 -0.99 -34.55 -3.34
CA PRO A 59 -0.71 -33.85 -4.57
C PRO A 59 0.03 -32.59 -4.14
N THR A 60 1.32 -32.50 -4.41
CA THR A 60 2.00 -31.24 -4.45
C THR A 60 1.26 -30.46 -5.54
N ALA A 61 0.23 -29.73 -5.16
CA ALA A 61 -0.30 -28.71 -6.02
C ALA A 61 0.94 -27.92 -6.45
N ALA A 62 1.26 -27.99 -7.75
CA ALA A 62 2.24 -27.11 -8.31
C ALA A 62 1.89 -25.72 -7.74
N LYS A 63 2.83 -25.11 -7.01
CA LYS A 63 2.63 -23.70 -6.60
C LYS A 63 2.22 -23.02 -7.88
N PRO A 64 1.04 -22.37 -7.95
CA PRO A 64 0.73 -21.59 -9.12
C PRO A 64 1.94 -20.65 -9.24
N GLU A 65 2.69 -20.77 -10.32
CA GLU A 65 3.55 -19.69 -10.77
C GLU A 65 2.57 -18.57 -11.06
N VAL A 66 2.36 -17.71 -10.08
CA VAL A 66 1.70 -16.45 -10.28
C VAL A 66 2.72 -15.61 -11.02
N GLU A 67 2.84 -15.85 -12.34
CA GLU A 67 3.35 -14.84 -13.26
C GLU A 67 2.43 -13.63 -13.07
N THR A 68 2.81 -12.78 -12.17
CA THR A 68 2.17 -11.47 -12.05
C THR A 68 2.70 -10.67 -13.22
N ASP A 69 1.91 -10.68 -14.29
CA ASP A 69 2.08 -9.78 -15.41
C ASP A 69 1.78 -8.34 -14.93
N ASP A 70 2.76 -7.75 -14.25
CA ASP A 70 2.67 -6.41 -13.70
C ASP A 70 2.84 -5.38 -14.82
N ALA A 71 1.71 -5.04 -15.44
CA ALA A 71 1.64 -4.10 -16.55
C ALA A 71 2.18 -2.71 -16.17
N PHE A 72 1.92 -2.27 -14.93
CA PHE A 72 2.40 -0.98 -14.42
C PHE A 72 3.93 -0.98 -14.33
N LEU A 73 4.52 -1.96 -13.67
CA LEU A 73 5.99 -2.04 -13.53
C LEU A 73 6.68 -2.25 -14.87
N ARG A 74 6.09 -3.03 -15.79
CA ARG A 74 6.65 -3.16 -17.15
C ARG A 74 6.68 -1.83 -17.88
N LYS A 75 5.57 -1.07 -17.86
CA LYS A 75 5.47 0.25 -18.49
C LYS A 75 6.47 1.22 -17.86
N LEU A 76 6.53 1.28 -16.52
CA LEU A 76 7.45 2.11 -15.76
C LEU A 76 8.92 1.79 -16.06
N ASN A 77 9.29 0.50 -16.10
CA ASN A 77 10.65 0.06 -16.38
C ASN A 77 11.06 0.21 -17.87
N ALA A 78 10.08 0.25 -18.77
CA ALA A 78 10.31 0.58 -20.19
C ALA A 78 10.54 2.10 -20.42
N GLY A 79 10.55 2.92 -19.35
CA GLY A 79 10.76 4.36 -19.43
C GLY A 79 9.56 5.15 -19.97
N LYS A 80 8.37 4.53 -19.99
CA LYS A 80 7.13 5.19 -20.37
C LYS A 80 6.53 5.94 -19.19
N LYS A 81 5.87 7.08 -19.47
CA LYS A 81 5.22 7.88 -18.43
C LYS A 81 3.94 7.19 -17.96
N VAL A 82 3.96 6.69 -16.73
CA VAL A 82 2.81 6.03 -16.09
C VAL A 82 1.89 7.03 -15.41
N ILE A 83 0.62 6.67 -15.28
CA ILE A 83 -0.41 7.41 -14.54
C ILE A 83 -0.88 6.58 -13.35
N ALA A 84 -0.46 6.98 -12.15
CA ALA A 84 -1.01 6.48 -10.90
C ALA A 84 -2.06 7.47 -10.38
N ILE A 85 -3.24 6.98 -9.96
CA ILE A 85 -4.32 7.85 -9.49
C ILE A 85 -4.69 7.49 -8.06
N GLU A 86 -4.75 8.48 -7.18
CA GLU A 86 -5.27 8.32 -5.84
C GLU A 86 -6.78 8.47 -5.82
N LEU A 87 -7.43 7.49 -5.22
CA LEU A 87 -8.84 7.53 -4.90
C LEU A 87 -9.01 7.12 -3.42
N ASP A 88 -9.53 8.03 -2.64
CA ASP A 88 -9.79 7.83 -1.21
C ASP A 88 -10.80 6.70 -0.98
N SER A 89 -10.49 5.75 -0.10
CA SER A 89 -11.40 4.68 0.29
C SER A 89 -12.70 5.23 0.92
N PRO A 90 -13.84 4.51 0.80
CA PRO A 90 -15.11 4.94 1.38
C PRO A 90 -15.06 5.12 2.90
N LYS A 91 -15.95 5.97 3.42
CA LYS A 91 -16.18 6.17 4.85
C LYS A 91 -17.19 5.19 5.45
N ASP A 92 -17.90 4.48 4.61
CA ASP A 92 -18.93 3.49 4.94
C ASP A 92 -18.66 2.16 4.22
N ALA A 93 -19.59 1.21 4.32
CA ALA A 93 -19.42 -0.14 3.78
C ALA A 93 -19.82 -0.28 2.30
N ASP A 94 -20.28 0.80 1.63
CA ASP A 94 -20.67 0.75 0.24
C ASP A 94 -19.48 1.03 -0.71
N LEU A 95 -19.11 0.01 -1.48
CA LEU A 95 -18.05 0.09 -2.50
C LEU A 95 -18.59 0.39 -3.91
N THR A 96 -19.89 0.46 -4.12
CA THR A 96 -20.48 0.54 -5.47
C THR A 96 -19.96 1.74 -6.25
N GLY A 97 -20.06 2.93 -5.68
CA GLY A 97 -19.57 4.16 -6.31
C GLY A 97 -18.05 4.21 -6.44
N TYR A 98 -17.34 3.59 -5.51
CA TYR A 98 -15.88 3.50 -5.56
C TYR A 98 -15.41 2.63 -6.73
N LEU A 99 -15.97 1.43 -6.88
CA LEU A 99 -15.64 0.50 -7.96
C LEU A 99 -16.02 1.06 -9.34
N ASP A 100 -17.14 1.78 -9.43
CA ASP A 100 -17.51 2.50 -10.66
C ASP A 100 -16.46 3.58 -11.00
N GLY A 101 -16.08 4.39 -10.02
CA GLY A 101 -15.01 5.38 -10.19
C GLY A 101 -13.68 4.75 -10.62
N ALA A 102 -13.27 3.67 -9.99
CA ALA A 102 -12.04 2.95 -10.33
C ALA A 102 -12.08 2.41 -11.77
N ARG A 103 -13.22 1.82 -12.19
CA ARG A 103 -13.42 1.33 -13.57
C ARG A 103 -13.33 2.46 -14.60
N ARG A 104 -13.95 3.60 -14.32
CA ARG A 104 -13.91 4.78 -15.18
C ARG A 104 -12.49 5.34 -15.32
N LEU A 105 -11.75 5.43 -14.23
CA LEU A 105 -10.36 5.88 -14.24
C LEU A 105 -9.45 4.91 -15.01
N GLN A 106 -9.66 3.60 -14.86
CA GLN A 106 -8.97 2.58 -15.66
C GLN A 106 -9.26 2.77 -17.15
N ALA A 107 -10.53 2.93 -17.53
CA ALA A 107 -10.93 3.16 -18.92
C ALA A 107 -10.36 4.46 -19.50
N ALA A 108 -10.18 5.51 -18.68
CA ALA A 108 -9.51 6.74 -19.06
C ALA A 108 -8.00 6.54 -19.28
N GLY A 109 -7.41 5.47 -18.73
CA GLY A 109 -6.02 5.11 -18.91
C GLY A 109 -5.14 5.27 -17.68
N ALA A 110 -5.71 5.11 -16.49
CA ALA A 110 -4.91 4.93 -15.28
C ALA A 110 -4.18 3.58 -15.34
N ASP A 111 -2.89 3.59 -15.06
CA ASP A 111 -2.05 2.39 -15.00
C ASP A 111 -2.07 1.74 -13.60
N LEU A 112 -2.31 2.54 -12.56
CA LEU A 112 -2.27 2.15 -11.16
C LEU A 112 -3.28 2.95 -10.35
N LEU A 113 -4.02 2.30 -9.44
CA LEU A 113 -4.84 2.98 -8.45
C LEU A 113 -4.13 2.98 -7.10
N THR A 114 -3.91 4.15 -6.50
CA THR A 114 -3.40 4.27 -5.15
C THR A 114 -4.52 4.53 -4.16
N ILE A 115 -4.44 3.97 -2.96
CA ILE A 115 -5.54 3.99 -2.00
C ILE A 115 -5.01 4.41 -0.64
N ALA A 116 -5.44 5.58 -0.16
CA ALA A 116 -4.96 6.15 1.09
C ALA A 116 -5.38 5.33 2.32
N ASP A 117 -4.46 5.14 3.27
CA ASP A 117 -4.70 4.45 4.54
C ASP A 117 -5.08 5.44 5.64
N CYS A 118 -6.37 5.62 5.86
CA CYS A 118 -6.92 6.49 6.90
C CYS A 118 -6.28 7.89 6.90
N PRO A 119 -6.42 8.68 5.81
CA PRO A 119 -5.84 10.01 5.71
C PRO A 119 -6.31 10.92 6.85
N ILE A 120 -5.43 11.81 7.29
CA ILE A 120 -5.65 12.68 8.46
C ILE A 120 -5.96 11.88 9.74
N ALA A 121 -5.48 10.64 9.82
CA ALA A 121 -5.72 9.71 10.92
C ALA A 121 -7.22 9.45 11.24
N ARG A 122 -8.10 9.57 10.25
CA ARG A 122 -9.53 9.29 10.39
C ARG A 122 -9.88 7.97 9.72
N ALA A 123 -10.59 7.13 10.46
CA ALA A 123 -10.97 5.80 9.99
C ALA A 123 -11.78 5.86 8.69
N ARG A 124 -11.38 5.02 7.74
CA ARG A 124 -12.05 4.72 6.48
C ARG A 124 -12.02 3.20 6.27
N MET A 125 -12.65 2.73 5.21
CA MET A 125 -12.49 1.34 4.79
C MET A 125 -10.99 1.04 4.57
N ASP A 126 -10.51 -0.11 5.05
CA ASP A 126 -9.10 -0.49 4.97
C ASP A 126 -8.58 -0.46 3.53
N SER A 127 -7.50 0.28 3.29
CA SER A 127 -6.90 0.51 1.97
C SER A 127 -6.51 -0.80 1.28
N SER A 128 -6.04 -1.78 2.06
CA SER A 128 -5.57 -3.06 1.54
C SER A 128 -6.74 -3.96 1.12
N LEU A 129 -7.85 -3.96 1.89
CA LEU A 129 -9.05 -4.71 1.51
C LEU A 129 -9.69 -4.13 0.24
N VAL A 130 -9.72 -2.80 0.13
CA VAL A 130 -10.20 -2.11 -1.09
C VAL A 130 -9.28 -2.43 -2.27
N ALA A 131 -7.96 -2.41 -2.07
CA ALA A 131 -6.98 -2.76 -3.11
C ALA A 131 -7.19 -4.19 -3.63
N CYS A 132 -7.30 -5.18 -2.74
CA CYS A 132 -7.58 -6.57 -3.12
C CYS A 132 -8.90 -6.67 -3.93
N ARG A 133 -9.93 -5.92 -3.52
CA ARG A 133 -11.22 -5.93 -4.21
C ARG A 133 -11.12 -5.35 -5.62
N VAL A 134 -10.48 -4.18 -5.78
CA VAL A 134 -10.25 -3.54 -7.08
C VAL A 134 -9.42 -4.43 -7.98
N HIS A 135 -8.31 -4.96 -7.48
CA HIS A 135 -7.42 -5.83 -8.25
C HIS A 135 -8.17 -7.07 -8.76
N ARG A 136 -8.92 -7.73 -7.89
CA ARG A 136 -9.67 -8.95 -8.22
C ARG A 136 -10.79 -8.72 -9.23
N GLU A 137 -11.52 -7.60 -9.15
CA GLU A 137 -12.66 -7.34 -10.01
C GLU A 137 -12.31 -6.64 -11.33
N LEU A 138 -11.28 -5.81 -11.32
CA LEU A 138 -10.93 -4.98 -12.47
C LEU A 138 -9.63 -5.38 -13.14
N GLY A 139 -8.79 -6.22 -12.52
CA GLY A 139 -7.45 -6.52 -12.99
C GLY A 139 -6.51 -5.30 -13.00
N LEU A 140 -6.91 -4.19 -12.36
CA LEU A 140 -6.11 -2.97 -12.28
C LEU A 140 -4.99 -3.16 -11.27
N ASN A 141 -3.78 -2.70 -11.58
CA ASN A 141 -2.70 -2.61 -10.62
C ASN A 141 -3.09 -1.66 -9.48
N VAL A 142 -2.74 -2.01 -8.26
CA VAL A 142 -3.14 -1.25 -7.06
C VAL A 142 -1.96 -1.05 -6.14
N LEU A 143 -1.92 0.09 -5.49
CA LEU A 143 -0.89 0.46 -4.51
C LEU A 143 -1.59 0.94 -3.23
N PRO A 144 -1.92 0.03 -2.30
CA PRO A 144 -2.43 0.44 -0.99
C PRO A 144 -1.35 1.17 -0.21
N HIS A 145 -1.74 2.27 0.44
CA HIS A 145 -0.88 2.92 1.41
C HIS A 145 -0.85 2.09 2.69
N MET A 146 0.30 2.00 3.32
CA MET A 146 0.50 1.29 4.59
C MET A 146 1.13 2.24 5.59
N THR A 147 0.34 2.69 6.56
CA THR A 147 0.82 3.50 7.66
C THR A 147 1.42 2.65 8.78
N CYS A 148 2.43 3.19 9.47
CA CYS A 148 2.98 2.58 10.68
C CYS A 148 2.12 2.86 11.93
N ARG A 149 1.07 3.68 11.81
CA ARG A 149 0.32 4.22 12.94
C ARG A 149 -0.47 3.16 13.69
N ASP A 150 -1.20 2.31 12.97
CA ASP A 150 -2.30 1.53 13.55
C ASP A 150 -2.00 0.04 13.69
N ARG A 151 -0.87 -0.44 13.13
CA ARG A 151 -0.55 -1.88 13.07
C ARG A 151 0.75 -2.22 13.80
N ASN A 152 0.71 -3.27 14.61
CA ASN A 152 1.91 -3.89 15.16
C ASN A 152 2.57 -4.84 14.14
N LEU A 153 3.72 -5.41 14.51
CA LEU A 153 4.49 -6.31 13.64
C LEU A 153 3.64 -7.48 13.10
N ASN A 154 2.88 -8.14 13.97
CA ASN A 154 2.09 -9.31 13.57
C ASN A 154 0.98 -8.92 12.59
N ALA A 155 0.25 -7.83 12.87
CA ALA A 155 -0.79 -7.32 11.98
C ALA A 155 -0.19 -6.87 10.63
N THR A 156 0.98 -6.22 10.65
CA THR A 156 1.70 -5.81 9.44
C THR A 156 2.10 -7.04 8.61
N LYS A 157 2.71 -8.06 9.22
CA LYS A 157 3.10 -9.29 8.53
C LYS A 157 1.90 -10.03 7.93
N ALA A 158 0.85 -10.21 8.71
CA ALA A 158 -0.36 -10.89 8.25
C ALA A 158 -0.98 -10.19 7.04
N LEU A 159 -1.03 -8.85 7.06
CA LEU A 159 -1.56 -8.05 5.96
C LEU A 159 -0.70 -8.18 4.70
N LEU A 160 0.63 -8.09 4.82
CA LEU A 160 1.57 -8.22 3.69
C LEU A 160 1.45 -9.59 3.00
N LEU A 161 1.34 -10.66 3.79
CA LEU A 161 1.12 -12.01 3.25
C LEU A 161 -0.22 -12.12 2.51
N GLY A 162 -1.27 -11.50 3.07
CA GLY A 162 -2.59 -11.43 2.43
C GLY A 162 -2.55 -10.67 1.11
N LEU A 163 -1.94 -9.47 1.07
CA LEU A 163 -1.77 -8.68 -0.13
C LEU A 163 -1.02 -9.48 -1.21
N TYR A 164 0.08 -10.13 -0.83
CA TYR A 164 0.86 -10.95 -1.74
C TYR A 164 0.03 -12.11 -2.33
N ALA A 165 -0.75 -12.80 -1.49
CA ALA A 165 -1.62 -13.91 -1.91
C ALA A 165 -2.75 -13.46 -2.85
N GLU A 166 -3.25 -12.24 -2.69
CA GLU A 166 -4.27 -11.63 -3.55
C GLU A 166 -3.71 -11.05 -4.87
N GLY A 167 -2.41 -11.16 -5.11
CA GLY A 167 -1.80 -10.65 -6.35
C GLY A 167 -1.36 -9.19 -6.30
N VAL A 168 -1.54 -8.48 -5.18
CA VAL A 168 -1.03 -7.12 -5.02
C VAL A 168 0.49 -7.14 -4.89
N ARG A 169 1.17 -6.32 -5.67
CA ARG A 169 2.64 -6.32 -5.76
C ARG A 169 3.28 -4.99 -5.38
N GLU A 170 2.54 -3.91 -5.31
CA GLU A 170 2.99 -2.59 -4.91
C GLU A 170 2.39 -2.17 -3.59
N VAL A 171 3.20 -1.45 -2.77
CA VAL A 171 2.74 -0.81 -1.53
C VAL A 171 3.43 0.54 -1.33
N LEU A 172 2.72 1.51 -0.75
CA LEU A 172 3.31 2.76 -0.30
C LEU A 172 3.58 2.69 1.20
N ALA A 173 4.85 2.62 1.60
CA ALA A 173 5.24 2.60 3.00
C ALA A 173 5.41 4.03 3.54
N ILE A 174 4.50 4.44 4.42
CA ILE A 174 4.48 5.77 5.04
C ILE A 174 4.41 5.68 6.57
N THR A 175 4.85 6.73 7.25
CA THR A 175 4.75 6.78 8.71
C THR A 175 3.30 6.93 9.17
N GLY A 176 2.51 7.69 8.42
CA GLY A 176 1.12 8.04 8.72
C GLY A 176 1.00 9.34 9.50
N ASP A 177 -0.15 9.99 9.36
CA ASP A 177 -0.46 11.23 10.04
C ASP A 177 -0.63 11.02 11.55
N PRO A 178 -0.27 12.00 12.38
CA PRO A 178 -0.49 11.93 13.81
C PRO A 178 -2.00 11.94 14.13
N ILE A 179 -2.40 11.20 15.15
CA ILE A 179 -3.79 11.21 15.64
C ILE A 179 -4.13 12.62 16.14
N PRO A 180 -5.26 13.21 15.70
CA PRO A 180 -5.72 14.50 16.18
C PRO A 180 -5.83 14.54 17.71
N THR A 181 -5.47 15.64 18.32
CA THR A 181 -5.43 15.77 19.80
C THR A 181 -6.76 15.41 20.45
N ALA A 182 -7.87 15.80 19.82
CA ALA A 182 -9.23 15.53 20.33
C ALA A 182 -9.61 14.04 20.32
N GLU A 183 -8.93 13.18 19.54
CA GLU A 183 -9.25 11.77 19.39
C GLU A 183 -8.26 10.85 20.15
N ARG A 184 -7.24 11.40 20.81
CA ARG A 184 -6.17 10.62 21.46
C ARG A 184 -6.60 9.80 22.65
N ASP A 185 -7.74 10.11 23.24
CA ASP A 185 -8.28 9.33 24.37
C ASP A 185 -8.94 8.04 23.87
N GLU A 186 -9.54 8.06 22.70
CA GLU A 186 -10.22 6.92 22.08
C GLU A 186 -9.30 6.07 21.21
N VAL A 187 -8.40 6.74 20.45
CA VAL A 187 -7.51 6.09 19.50
C VAL A 187 -6.07 6.10 20.01
N LYS A 188 -5.46 4.92 20.14
CA LYS A 188 -4.06 4.77 20.53
C LYS A 188 -3.21 4.36 19.32
N ASN A 189 -2.15 5.12 19.07
CA ASN A 189 -1.17 4.75 18.04
C ASN A 189 -0.29 3.59 18.49
N VAL A 190 0.26 2.86 17.54
CA VAL A 190 1.19 1.76 17.73
C VAL A 190 2.61 2.16 17.37
N TYR A 191 2.83 2.75 16.21
CA TYR A 191 4.12 3.20 15.68
C TYR A 191 5.30 2.27 15.98
N GLN A 192 5.14 0.98 15.75
CA GLN A 192 6.23 0.02 15.94
C GLN A 192 7.36 0.23 14.90
N PHE A 193 6.99 0.72 13.73
CA PHE A 193 7.91 1.10 12.66
C PHE A 193 7.86 2.61 12.38
N ASN A 194 8.85 3.10 11.64
CA ASN A 194 8.73 4.24 10.74
C ASN A 194 8.81 3.75 9.29
N SER A 195 8.55 4.62 8.31
CA SER A 195 8.47 4.20 6.90
C SER A 195 9.73 3.48 6.38
N ARG A 196 10.95 3.87 6.83
CA ARG A 196 12.21 3.22 6.43
C ARG A 196 12.31 1.79 6.98
N LYS A 197 12.04 1.62 8.27
CA LYS A 197 12.04 0.29 8.92
C LYS A 197 10.93 -0.60 8.36
N LEU A 198 9.77 -0.02 8.02
CA LEU A 198 8.68 -0.75 7.37
C LEU A 198 9.13 -1.26 5.99
N ALA A 199 9.75 -0.42 5.18
CA ALA A 199 10.26 -0.83 3.86
C ALA A 199 11.30 -1.95 3.99
N GLN A 200 12.28 -1.80 4.89
CA GLN A 200 13.29 -2.82 5.17
C GLN A 200 12.64 -4.16 5.60
N TYR A 201 11.63 -4.08 6.44
CA TYR A 201 10.89 -5.25 6.90
C TYR A 201 10.14 -5.94 5.75
N ILE A 202 9.43 -5.18 4.92
CA ILE A 202 8.70 -5.71 3.75
C ILE A 202 9.65 -6.49 2.83
N VAL A 203 10.79 -5.90 2.47
CA VAL A 203 11.78 -6.54 1.60
C VAL A 203 12.38 -7.79 2.25
N SER A 204 12.56 -7.80 3.58
CA SER A 204 13.13 -8.96 4.30
C SER A 204 12.23 -10.19 4.32
N LEU A 205 10.93 -10.06 4.02
CA LEU A 205 10.00 -11.18 3.95
C LEU A 205 10.11 -12.00 2.66
N ALA A 206 10.91 -11.54 1.69
CA ALA A 206 11.01 -12.17 0.38
C ALA A 206 12.35 -12.88 0.16
N GLY A 207 12.35 -13.94 -0.64
CA GLY A 207 13.52 -14.70 -1.05
C GLY A 207 13.38 -16.19 -0.84
N GLU A 208 14.42 -16.93 -1.20
CA GLU A 208 14.45 -18.38 -1.04
C GLU A 208 14.31 -18.79 0.44
N GLY A 209 13.36 -19.66 0.74
CA GLY A 209 13.07 -20.09 2.12
C GLY A 209 12.39 -19.01 2.98
N ARG A 210 11.99 -17.88 2.40
CA ARG A 210 11.25 -16.82 3.07
C ARG A 210 9.74 -16.97 2.86
N GLU A 211 8.99 -16.10 3.51
CA GLU A 211 7.53 -16.12 3.50
C GLU A 211 6.91 -15.75 2.14
N MET A 212 7.60 -14.92 1.36
CA MET A 212 7.19 -14.52 0.01
C MET A 212 8.26 -14.94 -1.01
N PRO A 213 7.88 -15.53 -2.15
CA PRO A 213 8.82 -15.95 -3.22
C PRO A 213 9.59 -14.78 -3.83
N SER A 214 8.94 -13.62 -4.00
CA SER A 214 9.52 -12.40 -4.55
C SER A 214 9.15 -11.19 -3.69
N PRO A 215 9.95 -10.11 -3.70
CA PRO A 215 9.64 -8.92 -2.93
C PRO A 215 8.44 -8.17 -3.51
N LEU A 216 7.70 -7.48 -2.63
CA LEU A 216 6.81 -6.40 -3.03
C LEU A 216 7.64 -5.20 -3.47
N THR A 217 7.15 -4.46 -4.46
CA THR A 217 7.71 -3.16 -4.84
C THR A 217 7.25 -2.11 -3.84
N VAL A 218 8.19 -1.53 -3.12
CA VAL A 218 7.88 -0.56 -2.07
C VAL A 218 8.14 0.85 -2.56
N PHE A 219 7.11 1.68 -2.58
CA PHE A 219 7.23 3.11 -2.80
C PHE A 219 7.23 3.85 -1.46
N GLY A 220 7.79 5.05 -1.45
CA GLY A 220 7.76 5.98 -0.33
C GLY A 220 7.16 7.33 -0.72
N ALA A 221 6.81 8.15 0.27
CA ALA A 221 6.44 9.53 0.03
C ALA A 221 7.69 10.43 0.02
N LEU A 222 7.67 11.48 -0.83
CA LEU A 222 8.69 12.52 -0.91
C LEU A 222 8.03 13.90 -0.85
N ASN A 223 8.42 14.71 0.13
CA ASN A 223 7.88 16.06 0.29
C ASN A 223 8.78 17.09 -0.43
N LEU A 224 8.36 17.50 -1.62
CA LEU A 224 9.04 18.53 -2.42
C LEU A 224 9.00 19.92 -1.78
N ASN A 225 8.08 20.15 -0.83
CA ASN A 225 7.87 21.43 -0.17
C ASN A 225 8.42 21.46 1.27
N ALA A 226 9.32 20.51 1.63
CA ALA A 226 9.91 20.45 2.96
C ALA A 226 10.73 21.74 3.24
N ARG A 227 10.58 22.31 4.44
CA ARG A 227 11.31 23.51 4.87
C ARG A 227 12.84 23.37 4.73
N ASN A 228 13.36 22.18 5.01
CA ASN A 228 14.75 21.82 4.76
C ASN A 228 14.79 20.65 3.78
N PHE A 229 14.85 20.99 2.51
CA PHE A 229 14.80 20.00 1.44
C PHE A 229 16.03 19.08 1.41
N ASP A 230 17.20 19.56 1.83
CA ASP A 230 18.41 18.73 1.91
C ASP A 230 18.28 17.59 2.93
N VAL A 231 17.56 17.84 4.03
CA VAL A 231 17.24 16.82 5.02
C VAL A 231 16.26 15.80 4.42
N GLU A 232 15.24 16.27 3.70
CA GLU A 232 14.27 15.38 3.05
C GLU A 232 14.95 14.53 1.97
N LEU A 233 15.85 15.11 1.20
CA LEU A 233 16.60 14.39 0.16
C LEU A 233 17.52 13.30 0.77
N ARG A 234 18.21 13.58 1.88
CA ARG A 234 18.95 12.54 2.61
C ARG A 234 18.03 11.43 3.12
N ARG A 235 16.85 11.76 3.63
CA ARG A 235 15.85 10.76 4.03
C ARG A 235 15.38 9.92 2.85
N ALA A 236 15.25 10.52 1.65
CA ALA A 236 14.92 9.77 0.45
C ALA A 236 16.02 8.78 0.08
N GLN A 237 17.31 9.18 0.17
CA GLN A 237 18.43 8.26 -0.01
C GLN A 237 18.40 7.10 0.99
N GLU A 238 18.15 7.39 2.28
CA GLU A 238 18.01 6.36 3.30
C GLU A 238 16.82 5.42 3.02
N LYS A 239 15.70 5.93 2.49
CA LYS A 239 14.54 5.12 2.08
C LYS A 239 14.91 4.13 0.97
N LEU A 240 15.67 4.56 -0.05
CA LEU A 240 16.18 3.68 -1.11
C LEU A 240 17.12 2.61 -0.55
N GLN A 241 18.04 2.99 0.35
CA GLN A 241 18.95 2.04 1.02
C GLN A 241 18.19 0.99 1.84
N ASN A 242 16.99 1.31 2.33
CA ASN A 242 16.12 0.41 3.06
C ASN A 242 15.12 -0.36 2.15
N GLY A 243 15.34 -0.35 0.83
CA GLY A 243 14.61 -1.21 -0.11
C GLY A 243 13.41 -0.56 -0.78
N MET A 244 13.21 0.76 -0.67
CA MET A 244 12.23 1.43 -1.52
C MET A 244 12.74 1.51 -2.96
N SER A 245 11.82 1.35 -3.93
CA SER A 245 12.11 1.41 -5.36
C SER A 245 11.87 2.80 -5.96
N GLY A 246 11.09 3.63 -5.27
CA GLY A 246 10.74 4.95 -5.78
C GLY A 246 9.85 5.75 -4.84
N PHE A 247 9.34 6.87 -5.35
CA PHE A 247 8.60 7.86 -4.58
C PHE A 247 7.37 8.37 -5.30
N LEU A 248 6.28 8.55 -4.53
CA LEU A 248 5.17 9.42 -4.88
C LEU A 248 5.42 10.77 -4.19
N THR A 249 5.41 11.87 -4.95
CA THR A 249 5.72 13.18 -4.37
C THR A 249 4.46 13.90 -3.89
N GLN A 250 4.65 14.89 -3.01
CA GLN A 250 3.61 15.88 -2.74
C GLN A 250 3.32 16.69 -4.01
N PRO A 251 2.15 17.36 -4.11
CA PRO A 251 1.74 18.11 -5.30
C PRO A 251 2.74 19.18 -5.72
N VAL A 252 2.97 19.27 -7.02
CA VAL A 252 3.78 20.31 -7.66
C VAL A 252 2.86 21.51 -7.95
N LEU A 253 2.76 22.45 -7.00
CA LEU A 253 1.95 23.67 -7.09
C LEU A 253 2.77 24.94 -6.84
N SER A 254 4.11 24.82 -6.95
CA SER A 254 5.03 25.94 -6.81
C SER A 254 6.25 25.78 -7.72
N ALA A 255 6.86 26.87 -8.12
CA ALA A 255 8.11 26.87 -8.85
C ALA A 255 9.24 26.17 -8.06
N GLN A 256 9.26 26.34 -6.74
CA GLN A 256 10.25 25.70 -5.87
C GLN A 256 10.11 24.18 -5.85
N ALA A 257 8.88 23.64 -5.93
CA ALA A 257 8.66 22.19 -6.01
C ALA A 257 9.29 21.59 -7.28
N VAL A 258 9.23 22.29 -8.41
CA VAL A 258 9.90 21.85 -9.67
C VAL A 258 11.42 21.85 -9.51
N VAL A 259 12.00 22.89 -8.90
CA VAL A 259 13.44 22.96 -8.59
C VAL A 259 13.87 21.80 -7.70
N ASN A 260 13.09 21.51 -6.66
CA ASN A 260 13.35 20.42 -5.74
C ASN A 260 13.18 19.03 -6.41
N LEU A 261 12.21 18.88 -7.32
CA LEU A 261 12.04 17.66 -8.11
C LEU A 261 13.26 17.41 -9.03
N LYS A 262 13.73 18.46 -9.72
CA LYS A 262 14.97 18.40 -10.51
C LYS A 262 16.16 17.95 -9.66
N LYS A 263 16.39 18.61 -8.52
CA LYS A 263 17.44 18.25 -7.56
C LYS A 263 17.32 16.81 -7.07
N THR A 264 16.08 16.33 -6.87
CA THR A 264 15.81 14.92 -6.50
C THR A 264 16.31 13.97 -7.58
N ARG A 265 15.94 14.22 -8.85
CA ARG A 265 16.37 13.39 -9.98
C ARG A 265 17.91 13.38 -10.12
N GLU A 266 18.53 14.54 -10.05
CA GLU A 266 19.99 14.66 -10.11
C GLU A 266 20.71 13.90 -8.98
N THR A 267 20.13 13.88 -7.79
CA THR A 267 20.75 13.25 -6.60
C THR A 267 20.49 11.74 -6.53
N LEU A 268 19.26 11.29 -6.85
CA LEU A 268 18.87 9.88 -6.72
C LEU A 268 19.15 9.06 -8.00
N GLY A 269 19.31 9.73 -9.15
CA GLY A 269 19.56 9.10 -10.45
C GLY A 269 18.36 8.32 -10.98
N GLU A 270 18.57 7.55 -12.05
CA GLU A 270 17.54 6.80 -12.76
C GLU A 270 17.05 5.54 -12.01
N LYS A 271 17.80 5.10 -11.00
CA LYS A 271 17.42 3.92 -10.20
C LYS A 271 16.19 4.16 -9.33
N ALA A 272 15.99 5.41 -8.90
CA ALA A 272 14.82 5.79 -8.11
C ALA A 272 13.68 6.18 -9.04
N LYS A 273 12.56 5.46 -9.00
CA LYS A 273 11.35 5.82 -9.74
C LYS A 273 10.64 6.98 -9.06
N ILE A 274 10.26 8.01 -9.81
CA ILE A 274 9.62 9.21 -9.24
C ILE A 274 8.31 9.45 -9.98
N LEU A 275 7.20 9.39 -9.23
CA LEU A 275 5.88 9.79 -9.71
C LEU A 275 5.56 11.17 -9.16
N ALA A 276 5.54 12.18 -10.03
CA ALA A 276 5.28 13.56 -9.63
C ALA A 276 3.82 13.76 -9.24
N GLY A 277 3.60 14.30 -8.05
CA GLY A 277 2.26 14.59 -7.53
C GLY A 277 1.60 15.74 -8.30
N ILE A 278 0.43 15.48 -8.86
CA ILE A 278 -0.41 16.47 -9.55
C ILE A 278 -1.79 16.45 -8.90
N MET A 279 -2.22 17.59 -8.41
CA MET A 279 -3.51 17.73 -7.75
C MET A 279 -4.27 18.95 -8.30
N PRO A 280 -5.39 18.77 -8.99
CA PRO A 280 -6.18 19.89 -9.47
C PRO A 280 -6.71 20.76 -8.33
N VAL A 281 -6.33 22.01 -8.31
CA VAL A 281 -7.00 23.04 -7.50
C VAL A 281 -8.34 23.34 -8.15
N VAL A 282 -9.43 23.42 -7.37
CA VAL A 282 -10.77 23.57 -7.93
C VAL A 282 -11.47 24.88 -7.55
N SER A 283 -10.87 25.67 -6.68
CA SER A 283 -11.34 27.00 -6.28
C SER A 283 -10.29 27.73 -5.45
N GLN A 284 -10.43 29.04 -5.30
CA GLN A 284 -9.58 29.85 -4.43
C GLN A 284 -9.60 29.36 -2.97
N ARG A 285 -10.81 29.04 -2.45
CA ARG A 285 -10.95 28.49 -1.09
C ARG A 285 -10.20 27.18 -0.92
N ASN A 286 -10.23 26.30 -1.94
CA ASN A 286 -9.48 25.04 -1.92
C ASN A 286 -7.96 25.29 -1.94
N ALA A 287 -7.47 26.23 -2.77
CA ALA A 287 -6.06 26.60 -2.81
C ALA A 287 -5.57 27.15 -1.45
N ILE A 288 -6.33 28.07 -0.85
CA ILE A 288 -6.03 28.63 0.47
C ILE A 288 -6.03 27.55 1.56
N PHE A 289 -7.00 26.62 1.52
CA PHE A 289 -7.04 25.50 2.45
C PHE A 289 -5.81 24.59 2.31
N MET A 290 -5.41 24.27 1.07
CA MET A 290 -4.23 23.45 0.81
C MET A 290 -2.95 24.10 1.33
N GLU A 291 -2.80 25.41 1.12
CA GLU A 291 -1.62 26.17 1.59
C GLU A 291 -1.53 26.23 3.12
N ASN A 292 -2.64 26.42 3.81
CA ASN A 292 -2.61 26.71 5.25
C ASN A 292 -2.86 25.50 6.16
N GLU A 293 -3.62 24.51 5.69
CA GLU A 293 -4.12 23.41 6.54
C GLU A 293 -3.53 22.05 6.16
N VAL A 294 -2.96 21.91 4.94
CA VAL A 294 -2.43 20.61 4.50
C VAL A 294 -0.90 20.59 4.60
N ASN A 295 -0.39 19.87 5.59
CA ASN A 295 1.04 19.77 5.78
C ASN A 295 1.76 19.19 4.55
N GLY A 296 2.81 19.89 4.11
CA GLY A 296 3.63 19.41 2.98
C GLY A 296 3.15 19.86 1.61
N ILE A 297 2.05 20.60 1.52
CA ILE A 297 1.63 21.26 0.30
C ILE A 297 1.99 22.75 0.41
N HIS A 298 2.51 23.30 -0.69
CA HIS A 298 2.72 24.73 -0.88
C HIS A 298 2.15 25.13 -2.23
N VAL A 299 1.33 26.18 -2.24
CA VAL A 299 0.66 26.71 -3.42
C VAL A 299 1.14 28.14 -3.64
N ASP A 300 1.78 28.40 -4.77
CA ASP A 300 2.26 29.75 -5.09
C ASP A 300 1.10 30.76 -5.07
N ALA A 301 1.34 31.93 -4.52
CA ALA A 301 0.34 33.00 -4.37
C ALA A 301 -0.32 33.37 -5.72
N GLU A 302 0.45 33.38 -6.80
CA GLU A 302 -0.05 33.64 -8.14
C GLU A 302 -1.13 32.62 -8.55
N ILE A 303 -0.96 31.34 -8.20
CA ILE A 303 -1.98 30.31 -8.47
C ILE A 303 -3.24 30.63 -7.66
N ILE A 304 -3.11 30.96 -6.38
CA ILE A 304 -4.26 31.28 -5.51
C ILE A 304 -5.05 32.47 -6.05
N GLU A 305 -4.35 33.51 -6.49
CA GLU A 305 -4.97 34.75 -7.02
C GLU A 305 -5.73 34.50 -8.33
N ARG A 306 -5.23 33.63 -9.21
CA ARG A 306 -5.92 33.29 -10.46
C ARG A 306 -7.30 32.66 -10.27
N PHE A 307 -7.56 32.04 -9.12
CA PHE A 307 -8.88 31.46 -8.79
C PHE A 307 -9.88 32.48 -8.21
N ALA A 308 -9.47 33.75 -7.98
CA ALA A 308 -10.33 34.76 -7.39
C ALA A 308 -11.54 35.07 -8.29
N GLY A 309 -12.74 35.01 -7.70
CA GLY A 309 -13.98 35.38 -8.39
C GLY A 309 -14.48 34.35 -9.43
N LEU A 310 -13.78 33.21 -9.62
CA LEU A 310 -14.21 32.18 -10.56
C LEU A 310 -15.38 31.37 -9.99
N ASP A 311 -16.34 31.03 -10.87
CA ASP A 311 -17.35 30.05 -10.56
C ASP A 311 -16.79 28.60 -10.58
N ARG A 312 -17.66 27.62 -10.30
CA ARG A 312 -17.24 26.20 -10.22
C ARG A 312 -16.68 25.69 -11.55
N VAL A 313 -17.28 26.03 -12.66
CA VAL A 313 -16.89 25.52 -13.99
C VAL A 313 -15.56 26.15 -14.40
N GLN A 314 -15.44 27.46 -14.23
CA GLN A 314 -14.21 28.21 -14.48
C GLN A 314 -13.07 27.73 -13.59
N GLY A 315 -13.35 27.46 -12.30
CA GLY A 315 -12.36 26.95 -11.36
C GLY A 315 -11.87 25.54 -11.73
N GLU A 316 -12.76 24.64 -12.15
CA GLU A 316 -12.37 23.32 -12.64
C GLU A 316 -11.50 23.41 -13.92
N GLU A 317 -11.85 24.31 -14.85
CA GLU A 317 -11.08 24.50 -16.08
C GLU A 317 -9.68 25.07 -15.82
N LEU A 318 -9.60 26.10 -14.96
CA LEU A 318 -8.31 26.64 -14.55
C LEU A 318 -7.48 25.58 -13.79
N GLY A 319 -8.13 24.74 -12.96
CA GLY A 319 -7.48 23.66 -12.25
C GLY A 319 -6.85 22.62 -13.17
N LEU A 320 -7.51 22.30 -14.29
CA LEU A 320 -6.94 21.44 -15.32
C LEU A 320 -5.73 22.10 -16.00
N GLU A 321 -5.86 23.38 -16.37
CA GLU A 321 -4.75 24.14 -16.99
C GLU A 321 -3.51 24.16 -16.08
N VAL A 322 -3.70 24.51 -14.81
CA VAL A 322 -2.60 24.53 -13.81
C VAL A 322 -1.98 23.14 -13.64
N SER A 323 -2.81 22.08 -13.60
CA SER A 323 -2.34 20.70 -13.45
C SER A 323 -1.52 20.23 -14.66
N VAL A 324 -1.96 20.55 -15.87
CA VAL A 324 -1.22 20.22 -17.10
C VAL A 324 0.12 20.96 -17.14
N LYS A 325 0.16 22.24 -16.82
CA LYS A 325 1.41 23.01 -16.72
C LYS A 325 2.37 22.44 -15.66
N ALA A 326 1.84 22.04 -14.50
CA ALA A 326 2.65 21.39 -13.47
C ALA A 326 3.22 20.05 -13.95
N ALA A 327 2.41 19.24 -14.65
CA ALA A 327 2.86 17.98 -15.24
C ALA A 327 3.93 18.19 -16.33
N GLN A 328 3.76 19.17 -17.20
CA GLN A 328 4.77 19.56 -18.23
C GLN A 328 6.09 19.94 -17.58
N ALA A 329 6.06 20.78 -16.54
CA ALA A 329 7.26 21.20 -15.82
C ALA A 329 7.94 20.03 -15.06
N ALA A 330 7.18 19.06 -14.57
CA ALA A 330 7.67 17.89 -13.85
C ALA A 330 8.18 16.77 -14.78
N ALA A 331 7.64 16.66 -15.99
CA ALA A 331 7.89 15.55 -16.92
C ALA A 331 9.37 15.22 -17.18
N PRO A 332 10.30 16.21 -17.32
CA PRO A 332 11.72 15.90 -17.52
C PRO A 332 12.39 15.20 -16.32
N TYR A 333 11.82 15.28 -15.14
CA TYR A 333 12.42 14.81 -13.89
C TYR A 333 11.64 13.64 -13.23
N ALA A 334 10.50 13.25 -13.79
CA ALA A 334 9.63 12.20 -13.27
C ALA A 334 9.52 11.03 -14.24
N ASP A 335 9.28 9.82 -13.74
CA ASP A 335 9.00 8.61 -14.52
C ASP A 335 7.50 8.47 -14.83
N GLY A 336 6.67 9.28 -14.22
CA GLY A 336 5.23 9.32 -14.39
C GLY A 336 4.58 10.30 -13.44
N PHE A 337 3.26 10.22 -13.33
CA PHE A 337 2.46 11.16 -12.56
C PHE A 337 1.63 10.43 -11.51
N TYR A 338 1.56 11.03 -10.34
CA TYR A 338 0.69 10.63 -9.24
C TYR A 338 -0.44 11.66 -9.13
N LEU A 339 -1.59 11.32 -9.72
CA LEU A 339 -2.74 12.20 -9.80
C LEU A 339 -3.62 12.03 -8.55
N MET A 340 -3.76 13.08 -7.75
CA MET A 340 -4.59 13.08 -6.55
C MET A 340 -5.99 13.59 -6.86
N THR A 341 -7.03 12.81 -6.56
CA THR A 341 -8.42 13.12 -6.90
C THR A 341 -9.06 14.03 -5.86
N PRO A 342 -9.30 15.33 -6.16
CA PRO A 342 -9.93 16.21 -5.20
C PRO A 342 -11.41 15.84 -5.02
N PHE A 343 -11.84 15.62 -3.77
CA PHE A 343 -13.24 15.36 -3.40
C PHE A 343 -13.91 14.25 -4.24
N ASN A 344 -13.17 13.21 -4.63
CA ASN A 344 -13.64 12.11 -5.47
C ASN A 344 -14.28 12.57 -6.80
N ARG A 345 -13.77 13.65 -7.41
CA ARG A 345 -14.26 14.18 -8.70
C ARG A 345 -13.73 13.37 -9.89
N ILE A 346 -14.28 12.18 -10.09
CA ILE A 346 -13.84 11.26 -11.16
C ILE A 346 -13.84 11.92 -12.54
N ALA A 347 -14.94 12.61 -12.90
CA ALA A 347 -15.04 13.28 -14.20
C ALA A 347 -13.96 14.35 -14.45
N LEU A 348 -13.49 15.02 -13.39
CA LEU A 348 -12.38 15.97 -13.49
C LEU A 348 -11.07 15.23 -13.82
N MET A 349 -10.86 14.08 -13.19
CA MET A 349 -9.64 13.28 -13.41
C MET A 349 -9.63 12.64 -14.80
N GLU A 350 -10.77 12.17 -15.31
CA GLU A 350 -10.92 11.69 -16.70
C GLU A 350 -10.47 12.77 -17.71
N ARG A 351 -10.91 14.01 -17.48
CA ARG A 351 -10.52 15.16 -18.32
C ARG A 351 -9.03 15.48 -18.19
N LEU A 352 -8.47 15.37 -16.98
CA LEU A 352 -7.03 15.59 -16.78
C LEU A 352 -6.21 14.54 -17.51
N ILE A 353 -6.55 13.27 -17.38
CA ILE A 353 -5.85 12.18 -18.07
C ILE A 353 -5.89 12.40 -19.60
N ALA A 354 -7.08 12.70 -20.14
CA ALA A 354 -7.23 12.96 -21.57
C ALA A 354 -6.27 14.08 -22.04
N ARG A 355 -6.22 15.22 -21.32
CA ARG A 355 -5.31 16.32 -21.66
C ARG A 355 -3.83 15.93 -21.57
N LEU A 356 -3.43 15.17 -20.54
CA LEU A 356 -2.05 14.74 -20.41
C LEU A 356 -1.62 13.84 -21.57
N LYS A 357 -2.53 13.01 -22.09
CA LYS A 357 -2.30 12.16 -23.25
C LYS A 357 -2.31 12.95 -24.56
N ASP A 358 -3.30 13.81 -24.76
CA ASP A 358 -3.44 14.62 -25.97
C ASP A 358 -2.23 15.55 -26.19
N GLU A 359 -1.61 16.02 -25.09
CA GLU A 359 -0.40 16.84 -25.14
C GLU A 359 0.91 16.02 -25.15
N GLY A 360 0.82 14.67 -25.20
CA GLY A 360 1.99 13.79 -25.21
C GLY A 360 2.84 13.83 -23.95
N ILE A 361 2.24 14.22 -22.80
CA ILE A 361 2.92 14.31 -21.50
C ILE A 361 2.94 12.95 -20.81
N ALA A 362 1.91 12.14 -21.02
CA ALA A 362 1.79 10.76 -20.53
C ALA A 362 1.43 9.80 -21.67
N ASP A 363 1.82 8.51 -21.51
CA ASP A 363 1.60 7.45 -22.51
C ASP A 363 0.23 6.77 -22.39
#